data_71ce9412707e1c788398bfceea891595
#
_entry.id   71ce9412707e1c788398bfceea891595
#
_cell.length_a   1.000
_cell.length_b   1.000
_cell.length_c   1.000
_cell.angle_alpha   90.00
_cell.angle_beta   90.00
_cell.angle_gamma   90.00
#
_symmetry.space_group_name_H-M   'P 1'
#
loop_
_entity.id
_entity.type
_entity.pdbx_description
1 polymer ?
#
loop_
_entity_poly.entity_id
_entity_poly.type
_entity_poly.pdbx_seq_one_letter_code
_entity_poly.pdbx_strand_id
1 'polypeptide(L)'
;MPGPRRTDFKKPKNATKTFGRILQYAGKSKFMLLAVFVMLIASTVCSVGASYWLKPILNDIDASIRAGNFATVGVQSLMRNLAIVSALYIGASLCMYIQSKVMVKIAYKTTNLIRKELFDHMQTLPLRFFDTQTHGEIMSRYTNDVDNIQMMLEQSMVQLVSSAFTFVGIVVMMIALSPPLFCISLVFMIIMLVTVSKIGKKSKHYFQAQQANLGQMNGNIEESVEGMRVIKVFNHEDQAIAGFEQYNEAFRSAATNANFYAGLMGPVSNGINNAGYALIALFGGLLALTGRLDIGTFFTFLSYAKQFTQPINQIANQMNTIFSALAGAERVFEMMDTASEEDQGTVTLTVTGAGEEKRWYWQDGDRRVPVHGAVEFHHVTFAYVPEKVVLHDISLYAKEGQKIAFVGSTGAGKTTITNLINRFYDIQEGTITYDGIDICRIKKDDLRRSLAMVLQDTHLFTDTVMENIRYGRLDATDEECIAAAKLASAHSFIRRLPEGYQTMLTGDGGNLSQGQRQLLAIARAAVADPPVMVLDEATSSIDTRTEKHIEHGMDRLMAGKTTFVIAHRLSTVRESNAIMVLEDGRIIERGDHNALMAQQGRYYQLCTGKAKLS
;
A
#
# COMPACT_ATOMS: atom_id res chain seq x y z
N MET A 1 -0.83 20.70 -2.45
CA MET A 1 -0.43 19.27 -2.36
C MET A 1 0.07 18.84 -3.73
N PRO A 2 1.18 18.13 -3.90
CA PRO A 2 1.56 17.60 -5.21
C PRO A 2 0.54 16.53 -5.57
N GLY A 3 -0.07 16.67 -6.76
CA GLY A 3 -1.06 15.74 -7.30
C GLY A 3 -0.56 14.29 -7.36
N PRO A 4 -1.44 13.29 -7.47
CA PRO A 4 -1.09 11.89 -7.41
C PRO A 4 -0.02 11.57 -8.45
N ARG A 5 1.16 11.17 -7.98
CA ARG A 5 2.25 10.72 -8.83
C ARG A 5 1.74 9.56 -9.67
N ARG A 6 1.83 9.73 -10.99
CA ARG A 6 1.55 8.73 -12.03
C ARG A 6 1.98 7.35 -11.55
N THR A 7 1.04 6.41 -11.55
CA THR A 7 1.33 4.98 -11.61
C THR A 7 1.91 4.67 -12.99
N ASP A 8 3.11 5.16 -13.26
CA ASP A 8 3.90 4.66 -14.38
C ASP A 8 4.11 3.17 -14.11
N PHE A 9 3.72 2.31 -15.05
CA PHE A 9 4.12 0.93 -15.12
C PHE A 9 5.66 0.87 -15.21
N LYS A 10 6.33 1.12 -14.10
CA LYS A 10 7.78 0.94 -14.02
C LYS A 10 8.02 -0.54 -14.12
N LYS A 11 8.77 -0.94 -15.15
CA LYS A 11 9.30 -2.31 -15.20
C LYS A 11 10.05 -2.56 -13.89
N PRO A 12 9.86 -3.74 -13.26
CA PRO A 12 10.57 -4.07 -12.04
C PRO A 12 12.08 -3.94 -12.28
N LYS A 13 12.78 -3.27 -11.37
CA LYS A 13 14.23 -3.04 -11.46
C LYS A 13 15.01 -4.36 -11.32
N ASN A 14 14.52 -5.27 -10.45
CA ASN A 14 15.16 -6.54 -10.10
C ASN A 14 14.16 -7.72 -10.15
N ALA A 15 13.49 -7.91 -11.31
CA ALA A 15 12.46 -8.94 -11.49
C ALA A 15 12.87 -10.33 -10.99
N THR A 16 14.11 -10.75 -11.27
CA THR A 16 14.61 -12.09 -10.90
C THR A 16 14.75 -12.25 -9.39
N LYS A 17 15.27 -11.24 -8.69
CA LYS A 17 15.42 -11.26 -7.21
C LYS A 17 14.04 -11.27 -6.54
N THR A 18 13.13 -10.41 -7.01
CA THR A 18 11.76 -10.30 -6.50
C THR A 18 11.00 -11.60 -6.71
N PHE A 19 11.09 -12.20 -7.90
CA PHE A 19 10.48 -13.49 -8.19
C PHE A 19 11.04 -14.62 -7.31
N GLY A 20 12.36 -14.67 -7.13
CA GLY A 20 13.01 -15.63 -6.24
C GLY A 20 12.50 -15.52 -4.80
N ARG A 21 12.29 -14.29 -4.31
CA ARG A 21 11.74 -14.05 -2.96
C ARG A 21 10.29 -14.52 -2.83
N ILE A 22 9.45 -14.25 -3.83
CA ILE A 22 8.07 -14.78 -3.85
C ILE A 22 8.07 -16.31 -3.82
N LEU A 23 8.97 -16.94 -4.61
CA LEU A 23 9.11 -18.40 -4.61
C LEU A 23 9.60 -18.95 -3.25
N GLN A 24 10.43 -18.23 -2.51
CA GLN A 24 10.82 -18.61 -1.14
C GLN A 24 9.62 -18.64 -0.20
N TYR A 25 8.73 -17.64 -0.28
CA TYR A 25 7.48 -17.63 0.49
C TYR A 25 6.56 -18.79 0.12
N ALA A 26 6.35 -19.01 -1.19
CA ALA A 26 5.56 -20.15 -1.69
C ALA A 26 6.22 -21.50 -1.37
N GLY A 27 7.55 -21.54 -1.33
CA GLY A 27 8.37 -22.73 -1.03
C GLY A 27 8.18 -23.29 0.38
N LYS A 28 7.62 -22.51 1.32
CA LYS A 28 7.14 -23.04 2.61
C LYS A 28 6.06 -24.12 2.41
N SER A 29 5.50 -24.27 1.20
CA SER A 29 4.52 -25.29 0.79
C SER A 29 5.04 -26.21 -0.32
N LYS A 30 6.33 -26.57 -0.30
CA LYS A 30 7.03 -27.32 -1.37
C LYS A 30 6.34 -28.61 -1.83
N PHE A 31 5.78 -29.40 -0.94
CA PHE A 31 5.06 -30.63 -1.30
C PHE A 31 3.77 -30.33 -2.08
N MET A 32 3.05 -29.26 -1.73
CA MET A 32 1.86 -28.84 -2.48
C MET A 32 2.24 -28.31 -3.87
N LEU A 33 3.35 -27.56 -3.98
CA LEU A 33 3.87 -27.10 -5.28
C LEU A 33 4.28 -28.28 -6.17
N LEU A 34 4.93 -29.31 -5.62
CA LEU A 34 5.25 -30.52 -6.35
C LEU A 34 3.99 -31.24 -6.84
N ALA A 35 2.96 -31.36 -5.99
CA ALA A 35 1.68 -31.93 -6.38
C ALA A 35 1.02 -31.15 -7.53
N VAL A 36 1.02 -29.79 -7.47
CA VAL A 36 0.53 -28.92 -8.54
C VAL A 36 1.29 -29.20 -9.84
N PHE A 37 2.62 -29.30 -9.78
CA PHE A 37 3.46 -29.55 -10.96
C PHE A 37 3.18 -30.92 -11.61
N VAL A 38 3.03 -31.96 -10.80
CA VAL A 38 2.67 -33.31 -11.27
C VAL A 38 1.29 -33.33 -11.92
N MET A 39 0.29 -32.69 -11.28
CA MET A 39 -1.07 -32.59 -11.83
C MET A 39 -1.11 -31.80 -13.13
N LEU A 40 -0.28 -30.77 -13.24
CA LEU A 40 -0.15 -29.96 -14.45
C LEU A 40 0.39 -30.79 -15.61
N ILE A 41 1.46 -31.55 -15.40
CA ILE A 41 1.99 -32.46 -16.44
C ILE A 41 0.94 -33.51 -16.79
N ALA A 42 0.31 -34.15 -15.84
CA ALA A 42 -0.71 -35.15 -16.07
C ALA A 42 -1.90 -34.60 -16.87
N SER A 43 -2.42 -33.43 -16.52
CA SER A 43 -3.51 -32.77 -17.25
C SER A 43 -3.12 -32.44 -18.69
N THR A 44 -1.88 -31.96 -18.91
CA THR A 44 -1.37 -31.64 -20.26
C THR A 44 -1.21 -32.91 -21.10
N VAL A 45 -0.63 -33.97 -20.55
CA VAL A 45 -0.47 -35.25 -21.23
C VAL A 45 -1.84 -35.85 -21.61
N CYS A 46 -2.80 -35.83 -20.68
CA CYS A 46 -4.16 -36.28 -20.95
C CYS A 46 -4.84 -35.44 -22.04
N SER A 47 -4.72 -34.12 -22.01
CA SER A 47 -5.35 -33.22 -22.99
C SER A 47 -4.75 -33.36 -24.39
N VAL A 48 -3.40 -33.36 -24.50
CA VAL A 48 -2.70 -33.58 -25.79
C VAL A 48 -2.93 -34.99 -26.29
N GLY A 49 -2.90 -36.00 -25.41
CA GLY A 49 -3.18 -37.38 -25.73
C GLY A 49 -4.61 -37.61 -26.23
N ALA A 50 -5.61 -36.96 -25.63
CA ALA A 50 -6.99 -37.01 -26.09
C ALA A 50 -7.14 -36.51 -27.54
N SER A 51 -6.44 -35.42 -27.89
CA SER A 51 -6.39 -34.93 -29.28
C SER A 51 -5.71 -35.89 -30.23
N TYR A 52 -4.66 -36.61 -29.79
CA TYR A 52 -3.99 -37.65 -30.59
C TYR A 52 -4.90 -38.84 -30.86
N TRP A 53 -5.78 -39.17 -29.90
CA TRP A 53 -6.69 -40.33 -30.03
C TRP A 53 -7.70 -40.21 -31.20
N LEU A 54 -7.82 -39.02 -31.79
CA LEU A 54 -8.60 -38.81 -33.02
C LEU A 54 -8.04 -39.64 -34.18
N LYS A 55 -6.72 -39.90 -34.23
CA LYS A 55 -6.06 -40.69 -35.24
C LYS A 55 -6.56 -42.16 -35.26
N PRO A 56 -6.48 -42.95 -34.18
CA PRO A 56 -7.00 -44.32 -34.21
C PRO A 56 -8.52 -44.38 -34.44
N ILE A 57 -9.30 -43.42 -33.92
CA ILE A 57 -10.74 -43.36 -34.16
C ILE A 57 -11.05 -43.30 -35.65
N LEU A 58 -10.44 -42.37 -36.37
CA LEU A 58 -10.72 -42.18 -37.80
C LEU A 58 -10.15 -43.30 -38.67
N ASN A 59 -8.98 -43.83 -38.30
CA ASN A 59 -8.40 -44.96 -39.03
C ASN A 59 -9.20 -46.26 -38.85
N ASP A 60 -9.71 -46.52 -37.63
CA ASP A 60 -10.58 -47.68 -37.36
C ASP A 60 -11.92 -47.58 -38.12
N ILE A 61 -12.48 -46.34 -38.20
CA ILE A 61 -13.70 -46.09 -38.99
C ILE A 61 -13.43 -46.35 -40.48
N ASP A 62 -12.36 -45.78 -41.06
CA ASP A 62 -12.01 -45.95 -42.46
C ASP A 62 -11.77 -47.43 -42.80
N ALA A 63 -11.01 -48.14 -41.96
CA ALA A 63 -10.74 -49.56 -42.14
C ALA A 63 -12.02 -50.43 -42.09
N SER A 64 -12.94 -50.14 -41.15
CA SER A 64 -14.18 -50.89 -41.00
C SER A 64 -15.19 -50.61 -42.13
N ILE A 65 -15.21 -49.37 -42.68
CA ILE A 65 -16.00 -49.02 -43.85
C ILE A 65 -15.46 -49.80 -45.09
N ARG A 66 -14.17 -49.78 -45.30
CA ARG A 66 -13.53 -50.52 -46.44
C ARG A 66 -13.74 -52.03 -46.34
N ALA A 67 -13.79 -52.59 -45.14
CA ALA A 67 -14.03 -53.98 -44.87
C ALA A 67 -15.53 -54.40 -44.93
N GLY A 68 -16.45 -53.43 -45.04
CA GLY A 68 -17.89 -53.67 -45.08
C GLY A 68 -18.51 -54.14 -43.74
N ASN A 69 -17.77 -54.07 -42.62
CA ASN A 69 -18.20 -54.58 -41.31
C ASN A 69 -18.40 -53.46 -40.26
N PHE A 70 -18.67 -52.24 -40.73
CA PHE A 70 -18.82 -51.05 -39.85
C PHE A 70 -19.91 -51.23 -38.77
N ALA A 71 -21.06 -51.86 -39.11
CA ALA A 71 -22.17 -52.03 -38.17
C ALA A 71 -21.84 -52.89 -36.94
N THR A 72 -20.85 -53.76 -37.03
CA THR A 72 -20.45 -54.68 -35.96
C THR A 72 -19.11 -54.27 -35.34
N VAL A 73 -18.02 -54.42 -36.06
CA VAL A 73 -16.66 -54.17 -35.59
C VAL A 73 -16.37 -52.68 -35.48
N GLY A 74 -16.85 -51.87 -36.47
CA GLY A 74 -16.64 -50.42 -36.48
C GLY A 74 -17.30 -49.71 -35.28
N VAL A 75 -18.53 -50.05 -34.96
CA VAL A 75 -19.26 -49.46 -33.82
C VAL A 75 -18.61 -49.87 -32.50
N GLN A 76 -18.17 -51.13 -32.33
CA GLN A 76 -17.50 -51.58 -31.12
C GLN A 76 -16.16 -50.87 -30.91
N SER A 77 -15.35 -50.71 -31.94
CA SER A 77 -14.08 -49.97 -31.93
C SER A 77 -14.31 -48.49 -31.59
N LEU A 78 -15.32 -47.86 -32.21
CA LEU A 78 -15.70 -46.48 -31.94
C LEU A 78 -16.08 -46.26 -30.48
N MET A 79 -16.95 -47.14 -29.92
CA MET A 79 -17.38 -47.03 -28.51
C MET A 79 -16.19 -47.19 -27.56
N ARG A 80 -15.27 -48.14 -27.82
CA ARG A 80 -14.05 -48.30 -27.01
C ARG A 80 -13.18 -47.05 -27.08
N ASN A 81 -12.94 -46.49 -28.26
CA ASN A 81 -12.09 -45.34 -28.46
C ASN A 81 -12.73 -44.06 -27.85
N LEU A 82 -14.04 -43.89 -27.97
CA LEU A 82 -14.79 -42.80 -27.28
C LEU A 82 -14.71 -42.90 -25.76
N ALA A 83 -14.78 -44.13 -25.19
CA ALA A 83 -14.60 -44.33 -23.76
C ALA A 83 -13.20 -43.92 -23.30
N ILE A 84 -12.14 -44.24 -24.08
CA ILE A 84 -10.77 -43.81 -23.76
C ILE A 84 -10.63 -42.28 -23.81
N VAL A 85 -11.13 -41.64 -24.87
CA VAL A 85 -11.08 -40.16 -24.99
C VAL A 85 -11.84 -39.50 -23.87
N SER A 86 -13.03 -40.04 -23.52
CA SER A 86 -13.81 -39.54 -22.37
C SER A 86 -13.05 -39.67 -21.06
N ALA A 87 -12.40 -40.80 -20.81
CA ALA A 87 -11.57 -41.03 -19.64
C ALA A 87 -10.37 -40.07 -19.58
N LEU A 88 -9.72 -39.78 -20.73
CA LEU A 88 -8.62 -38.80 -20.79
C LEU A 88 -9.09 -37.38 -20.47
N TYR A 89 -10.23 -36.92 -21.02
CA TYR A 89 -10.76 -35.60 -20.73
C TYR A 89 -11.26 -35.46 -19.27
N ILE A 90 -11.91 -36.52 -18.75
CA ILE A 90 -12.30 -36.55 -17.32
C ILE A 90 -11.05 -36.49 -16.45
N GLY A 91 -10.02 -37.28 -16.76
CA GLY A 91 -8.73 -37.26 -16.06
C GLY A 91 -8.06 -35.90 -16.11
N ALA A 92 -8.01 -35.26 -17.30
CA ALA A 92 -7.47 -33.92 -17.45
C ALA A 92 -8.23 -32.88 -16.60
N SER A 93 -9.58 -32.92 -16.62
CA SER A 93 -10.44 -32.03 -15.85
C SER A 93 -10.28 -32.21 -14.35
N LEU A 94 -10.17 -33.47 -13.88
CA LEU A 94 -9.94 -33.79 -12.48
C LEU A 94 -8.58 -33.29 -12.00
N CYS A 95 -7.52 -33.50 -12.79
CA CYS A 95 -6.19 -32.98 -12.49
C CYS A 95 -6.19 -31.45 -12.43
N MET A 96 -6.86 -30.78 -13.38
CA MET A 96 -6.99 -29.33 -13.40
C MET A 96 -7.75 -28.80 -12.19
N TYR A 97 -8.82 -29.46 -11.76
CA TYR A 97 -9.59 -29.10 -10.57
C TYR A 97 -8.73 -29.21 -9.31
N ILE A 98 -8.04 -30.34 -9.12
CA ILE A 98 -7.17 -30.58 -7.95
C ILE A 98 -6.04 -29.53 -7.93
N GLN A 99 -5.38 -29.32 -9.06
CA GLN A 99 -4.32 -28.32 -9.24
C GLN A 99 -4.78 -26.92 -8.85
N SER A 100 -5.92 -26.46 -9.38
CA SER A 100 -6.48 -25.13 -9.06
C SER A 100 -6.79 -24.99 -7.58
N LYS A 101 -7.45 -25.98 -6.99
CA LYS A 101 -7.79 -25.99 -5.56
C LYS A 101 -6.55 -25.91 -4.65
N VAL A 102 -5.50 -26.64 -5.01
CA VAL A 102 -4.23 -26.63 -4.24
C VAL A 102 -3.51 -25.31 -4.44
N MET A 103 -3.49 -24.76 -5.66
CA MET A 103 -2.80 -23.52 -5.97
C MET A 103 -3.45 -22.30 -5.28
N VAL A 104 -4.79 -22.23 -5.26
CA VAL A 104 -5.54 -21.24 -4.46
C VAL A 104 -5.08 -21.27 -3.01
N LYS A 105 -5.02 -22.46 -2.38
CA LYS A 105 -4.58 -22.61 -0.99
C LYS A 105 -3.15 -22.12 -0.78
N ILE A 106 -2.24 -22.40 -1.71
CA ILE A 106 -0.84 -21.91 -1.65
C ILE A 106 -0.81 -20.37 -1.76
N ALA A 107 -1.53 -19.80 -2.73
CA ALA A 107 -1.56 -18.36 -2.98
C ALA A 107 -2.07 -17.61 -1.74
N TYR A 108 -3.22 -17.98 -1.21
CA TYR A 108 -3.78 -17.33 0.00
C TYR A 108 -2.89 -17.49 1.23
N LYS A 109 -2.29 -18.66 1.44
CA LYS A 109 -1.35 -18.86 2.55
C LYS A 109 -0.11 -17.97 2.42
N THR A 110 0.42 -17.85 1.19
CA THR A 110 1.59 -17.03 0.91
C THR A 110 1.30 -15.54 1.11
N THR A 111 0.20 -15.05 0.55
CA THR A 111 -0.17 -13.64 0.67
C THR A 111 -0.58 -13.24 2.08
N ASN A 112 -1.25 -14.14 2.83
CA ASN A 112 -1.52 -13.91 4.25
C ASN A 112 -0.23 -13.75 5.07
N LEU A 113 0.77 -14.57 4.80
CA LEU A 113 2.07 -14.46 5.46
C LEU A 113 2.77 -13.15 5.11
N ILE A 114 2.77 -12.76 3.82
CA ILE A 114 3.34 -11.50 3.37
C ILE A 114 2.63 -10.31 4.03
N ARG A 115 1.28 -10.29 4.07
CA ARG A 115 0.52 -9.22 4.73
C ARG A 115 0.85 -9.11 6.22
N LYS A 116 0.96 -10.26 6.90
CA LYS A 116 1.30 -10.28 8.33
C LYS A 116 2.71 -9.72 8.56
N GLU A 117 3.72 -10.25 7.87
CA GLU A 117 5.09 -9.79 8.01
C GLU A 117 5.25 -8.30 7.61
N LEU A 118 4.51 -7.85 6.57
CA LEU A 118 4.47 -6.45 6.16
C LEU A 118 3.87 -5.55 7.26
N PHE A 119 2.78 -6.00 7.91
CA PHE A 119 2.14 -5.23 8.97
C PHE A 119 3.00 -5.19 10.23
N ASP A 120 3.55 -6.33 10.65
CA ASP A 120 4.45 -6.41 11.79
C ASP A 120 5.67 -5.48 11.59
N HIS A 121 6.24 -5.50 10.39
CA HIS A 121 7.38 -4.65 10.06
C HIS A 121 7.00 -3.15 10.00
N MET A 122 5.82 -2.81 9.48
CA MET A 122 5.33 -1.42 9.43
C MET A 122 5.30 -0.77 10.82
N GLN A 123 4.97 -1.53 11.87
CA GLN A 123 4.95 -1.02 13.24
C GLN A 123 6.34 -0.66 13.77
N THR A 124 7.40 -1.15 13.15
CA THR A 124 8.79 -0.89 13.55
C THR A 124 9.45 0.24 12.74
N LEU A 125 8.76 0.79 11.74
CA LEU A 125 9.33 1.82 10.88
C LEU A 125 9.38 3.20 11.57
N PRO A 126 10.43 4.01 11.30
CA PRO A 126 10.56 5.35 11.84
C PRO A 126 9.47 6.28 11.27
N LEU A 127 9.08 7.31 12.04
CA LEU A 127 8.05 8.28 11.62
C LEU A 127 8.39 8.95 10.28
N ARG A 128 9.68 9.16 9.99
CA ARG A 128 10.17 9.68 8.71
C ARG A 128 9.63 8.93 7.50
N PHE A 129 9.41 7.61 7.61
CA PHE A 129 8.83 6.82 6.53
C PHE A 129 7.40 7.27 6.22
N PHE A 130 6.59 7.47 7.25
CA PHE A 130 5.19 7.87 7.11
C PHE A 130 5.04 9.32 6.63
N ASP A 131 5.96 10.21 7.00
CA ASP A 131 5.97 11.60 6.53
C ASP A 131 6.36 11.75 5.06
N THR A 132 7.09 10.77 4.51
CA THR A 132 7.53 10.78 3.10
C THR A 132 6.61 10.03 2.15
N GLN A 133 5.69 9.22 2.67
CA GLN A 133 4.75 8.41 1.89
C GLN A 133 3.31 8.89 2.11
N THR A 134 2.48 8.82 1.08
CA THR A 134 1.05 9.08 1.26
C THR A 134 0.34 7.86 1.86
N HIS A 135 -0.73 8.09 2.65
CA HIS A 135 -1.56 7.00 3.18
C HIS A 135 -2.08 6.08 2.08
N GLY A 136 -2.46 6.65 0.91
CA GLY A 136 -2.92 5.89 -0.25
C GLY A 136 -1.86 4.97 -0.84
N GLU A 137 -0.59 5.41 -0.88
CA GLU A 137 0.53 4.56 -1.35
C GLU A 137 0.77 3.39 -0.40
N ILE A 138 0.76 3.63 0.91
CA ILE A 138 0.92 2.58 1.92
C ILE A 138 -0.24 1.58 1.82
N MET A 139 -1.49 2.05 1.78
CA MET A 139 -2.68 1.20 1.65
C MET A 139 -2.66 0.38 0.36
N SER A 140 -2.22 0.96 -0.76
CA SER A 140 -2.10 0.25 -2.04
C SER A 140 -1.13 -0.95 -1.97
N ARG A 141 -0.10 -0.89 -1.13
CA ARG A 141 0.82 -2.02 -0.91
C ARG A 141 0.12 -3.20 -0.23
N TYR A 142 -0.78 -2.95 0.73
CA TYR A 142 -1.55 -3.98 1.43
C TYR A 142 -2.67 -4.58 0.61
N THR A 143 -3.26 -3.79 -0.29
CA THR A 143 -4.38 -4.19 -1.14
C THR A 143 -3.91 -4.59 -2.53
N ASN A 144 -3.79 -3.62 -3.43
CA ASN A 144 -3.54 -3.86 -4.85
C ASN A 144 -2.26 -4.65 -5.15
N ASP A 145 -1.14 -4.33 -4.45
CA ASP A 145 0.14 -4.97 -4.73
C ASP A 145 0.17 -6.42 -4.25
N VAL A 146 -0.38 -6.69 -3.06
CA VAL A 146 -0.47 -8.07 -2.55
C VAL A 146 -1.50 -8.89 -3.32
N ASP A 147 -2.62 -8.29 -3.77
CA ASP A 147 -3.61 -8.96 -4.62
C ASP A 147 -3.04 -9.30 -6.00
N ASN A 148 -2.18 -8.44 -6.57
CA ASN A 148 -1.45 -8.75 -7.79
C ASN A 148 -0.49 -9.94 -7.61
N ILE A 149 0.20 -10.04 -6.48
CA ILE A 149 1.02 -11.21 -6.13
C ILE A 149 0.15 -12.46 -6.05
N GLN A 150 -1.03 -12.37 -5.42
CA GLN A 150 -1.98 -13.47 -5.32
C GLN A 150 -2.43 -13.95 -6.69
N MET A 151 -2.90 -13.05 -7.56
CA MET A 151 -3.33 -13.39 -8.93
C MET A 151 -2.20 -14.01 -9.75
N MET A 152 -0.98 -13.51 -9.60
CA MET A 152 0.19 -14.08 -10.27
C MET A 152 0.42 -15.53 -9.83
N LEU A 153 0.40 -15.81 -8.53
CA LEU A 153 0.59 -17.17 -8.01
C LEU A 153 -0.57 -18.08 -8.40
N GLU A 154 -1.81 -17.65 -8.22
CA GLU A 154 -3.01 -18.46 -8.39
C GLU A 154 -3.26 -18.83 -9.85
N GLN A 155 -3.12 -17.88 -10.77
CA GLN A 155 -3.54 -18.03 -12.15
C GLN A 155 -2.38 -17.92 -13.14
N SER A 156 -1.61 -16.83 -13.09
CA SER A 156 -0.68 -16.48 -14.15
C SER A 156 0.48 -17.47 -14.28
N MET A 157 1.06 -17.88 -13.15
CA MET A 157 2.15 -18.85 -13.12
C MET A 157 1.70 -20.23 -13.62
N VAL A 158 0.55 -20.68 -13.13
CA VAL A 158 -0.04 -21.96 -13.53
C VAL A 158 -0.33 -21.97 -15.03
N GLN A 159 -1.00 -20.92 -15.52
CA GLN A 159 -1.35 -20.79 -16.94
C GLN A 159 -0.11 -20.69 -17.84
N LEU A 160 0.92 -19.94 -17.41
CA LEU A 160 2.16 -19.82 -18.18
C LEU A 160 2.86 -21.18 -18.32
N VAL A 161 3.02 -21.91 -17.22
CA VAL A 161 3.66 -23.24 -17.22
C VAL A 161 2.82 -24.24 -18.01
N SER A 162 1.49 -24.27 -17.82
CA SER A 162 0.58 -25.13 -18.56
C SER A 162 0.64 -24.85 -20.07
N SER A 163 0.60 -23.58 -20.47
CA SER A 163 0.68 -23.19 -21.88
C SER A 163 2.04 -23.57 -22.51
N ALA A 164 3.14 -23.43 -21.75
CA ALA A 164 4.45 -23.84 -22.22
C ALA A 164 4.52 -25.36 -22.46
N PHE A 165 4.05 -26.17 -21.52
CA PHE A 165 4.00 -27.62 -21.69
C PHE A 165 3.05 -28.05 -22.81
N THR A 166 1.88 -27.43 -22.93
CA THR A 166 0.91 -27.70 -24.02
C THR A 166 1.53 -27.36 -25.38
N PHE A 167 2.20 -26.21 -25.49
CA PHE A 167 2.88 -25.82 -26.72
C PHE A 167 3.95 -26.83 -27.13
N VAL A 168 4.83 -27.21 -26.20
CA VAL A 168 5.87 -28.22 -26.45
C VAL A 168 5.23 -29.55 -26.83
N GLY A 169 4.19 -30.00 -26.14
CA GLY A 169 3.46 -31.23 -26.45
C GLY A 169 2.87 -31.21 -27.84
N ILE A 170 2.20 -30.12 -28.25
CA ILE A 170 1.64 -29.96 -29.59
C ILE A 170 2.75 -30.00 -30.66
N VAL A 171 3.86 -29.25 -30.45
CA VAL A 171 5.01 -29.23 -31.39
C VAL A 171 5.59 -30.63 -31.59
N VAL A 172 5.85 -31.36 -30.51
CA VAL A 172 6.38 -32.73 -30.56
C VAL A 172 5.43 -33.65 -31.35
N MET A 173 4.12 -33.57 -31.06
CA MET A 173 3.11 -34.38 -31.73
C MET A 173 2.98 -34.03 -33.22
N MET A 174 3.03 -32.75 -33.60
CA MET A 174 2.96 -32.30 -34.99
C MET A 174 4.18 -32.79 -35.79
N ILE A 175 5.40 -32.72 -35.22
CA ILE A 175 6.62 -33.23 -35.84
C ILE A 175 6.52 -34.77 -36.02
N ALA A 176 6.06 -35.49 -35.00
CA ALA A 176 5.91 -36.92 -35.02
C ALA A 176 4.86 -37.41 -36.06
N LEU A 177 3.79 -36.62 -36.27
CA LEU A 177 2.72 -36.96 -37.22
C LEU A 177 3.12 -36.67 -38.67
N SER A 178 3.64 -35.49 -38.99
CA SER A 178 4.02 -35.09 -40.36
C SER A 178 4.98 -33.88 -40.35
N PRO A 179 6.31 -34.10 -40.47
CA PRO A 179 7.28 -33.02 -40.59
C PRO A 179 7.00 -32.02 -41.73
N PRO A 180 6.56 -32.44 -42.94
CA PRO A 180 6.28 -31.47 -44.01
C PRO A 180 5.15 -30.51 -43.68
N LEU A 181 4.07 -31.00 -43.08
CA LEU A 181 2.94 -30.13 -42.67
C LEU A 181 3.32 -29.23 -41.50
N PHE A 182 4.21 -29.69 -40.62
CA PHE A 182 4.75 -28.86 -39.53
C PHE A 182 5.55 -27.68 -40.08
N CYS A 183 6.36 -27.84 -41.14
CA CYS A 183 7.07 -26.72 -41.75
C CYS A 183 6.11 -25.63 -42.26
N ILE A 184 4.97 -26.00 -42.85
CA ILE A 184 3.93 -25.04 -43.26
C ILE A 184 3.38 -24.29 -42.03
N SER A 185 3.04 -25.03 -40.98
CA SER A 185 2.54 -24.43 -39.71
C SER A 185 3.54 -23.44 -39.11
N LEU A 186 4.84 -23.78 -39.13
CA LEU A 186 5.92 -22.96 -38.63
C LEU A 186 6.05 -21.64 -39.40
N VAL A 187 5.94 -21.67 -40.73
CA VAL A 187 5.96 -20.46 -41.57
C VAL A 187 4.81 -19.52 -41.19
N PHE A 188 3.59 -20.03 -41.06
CA PHE A 188 2.43 -19.21 -40.67
C PHE A 188 2.56 -18.67 -39.23
N MET A 189 3.15 -19.44 -38.31
CA MET A 189 3.46 -18.98 -36.97
C MET A 189 4.42 -17.77 -37.00
N ILE A 190 5.49 -17.85 -37.79
CA ILE A 190 6.45 -16.74 -37.94
C ILE A 190 5.76 -15.50 -38.51
N ILE A 191 4.96 -15.66 -39.57
CA ILE A 191 4.19 -14.55 -40.16
C ILE A 191 3.27 -13.90 -39.10
N MET A 192 2.56 -14.73 -38.32
CA MET A 192 1.68 -14.27 -37.25
C MET A 192 2.47 -13.48 -36.19
N LEU A 193 3.58 -14.03 -35.68
CA LEU A 193 4.41 -13.37 -34.66
C LEU A 193 4.94 -12.02 -35.15
N VAL A 194 5.42 -11.93 -36.37
CA VAL A 194 5.90 -10.67 -36.96
C VAL A 194 4.76 -9.65 -37.10
N THR A 195 3.59 -10.09 -37.59
CA THR A 195 2.44 -9.21 -37.81
C THR A 195 1.88 -8.69 -36.48
N VAL A 196 1.67 -9.59 -35.49
CA VAL A 196 1.19 -9.23 -34.15
C VAL A 196 2.18 -8.31 -33.44
N SER A 197 3.50 -8.55 -33.59
CA SER A 197 4.52 -7.67 -33.01
C SER A 197 4.47 -6.25 -33.61
N LYS A 198 4.27 -6.12 -34.94
CA LYS A 198 4.13 -4.80 -35.59
C LYS A 198 2.88 -4.05 -35.13
N ILE A 199 1.72 -4.74 -35.08
CA ILE A 199 0.46 -4.17 -34.60
C ILE A 199 0.60 -3.79 -33.11
N GLY A 200 1.18 -4.67 -32.30
CA GLY A 200 1.39 -4.44 -30.86
C GLY A 200 2.27 -3.23 -30.55
N LYS A 201 3.31 -2.97 -31.35
CA LYS A 201 4.13 -1.75 -31.21
C LYS A 201 3.32 -0.49 -31.45
N LYS A 202 2.48 -0.46 -32.49
CA LYS A 202 1.58 0.68 -32.77
C LYS A 202 0.53 0.84 -31.68
N SER A 203 -0.12 -0.25 -31.28
CA SER A 203 -1.11 -0.26 -30.19
C SER A 203 -0.51 0.31 -28.91
N LYS A 204 0.69 -0.14 -28.50
CA LYS A 204 1.39 0.38 -27.31
C LYS A 204 1.59 1.90 -27.37
N HIS A 205 1.99 2.45 -28.51
CA HIS A 205 2.18 3.89 -28.66
C HIS A 205 0.88 4.67 -28.39
N TYR A 206 -0.23 4.22 -28.98
CA TYR A 206 -1.53 4.88 -28.79
C TYR A 206 -2.10 4.66 -27.39
N PHE A 207 -1.86 3.51 -26.75
CA PHE A 207 -2.23 3.28 -25.34
C PHE A 207 -1.47 4.22 -24.39
N GLN A 208 -0.20 4.51 -24.67
CA GLN A 208 0.56 5.48 -23.90
C GLN A 208 -0.02 6.90 -24.04
N ALA A 209 -0.39 7.29 -25.26
CA ALA A 209 -1.08 8.58 -25.49
C ALA A 209 -2.45 8.62 -24.81
N GLN A 210 -3.23 7.55 -24.87
CA GLN A 210 -4.51 7.43 -24.18
C GLN A 210 -4.36 7.61 -22.67
N GLN A 211 -3.38 6.95 -22.06
CA GLN A 211 -3.13 7.07 -20.61
C GLN A 211 -2.67 8.48 -20.21
N ALA A 212 -1.85 9.13 -21.04
CA ALA A 212 -1.44 10.50 -20.79
C ALA A 212 -2.63 11.48 -20.83
N ASN A 213 -3.49 11.36 -21.86
CA ASN A 213 -4.68 12.19 -21.99
C ASN A 213 -5.74 11.89 -20.90
N LEU A 214 -5.89 10.63 -20.49
CA LEU A 214 -6.74 10.25 -19.35
C LEU A 214 -6.26 10.92 -18.05
N GLY A 215 -4.96 10.94 -17.83
CA GLY A 215 -4.38 11.61 -16.66
C GLY A 215 -4.64 13.13 -16.66
N GLN A 216 -4.56 13.79 -17.83
CA GLN A 216 -4.87 15.21 -17.96
C GLN A 216 -6.37 15.48 -17.74
N MET A 217 -7.24 14.65 -18.31
CA MET A 217 -8.70 14.77 -18.13
C MET A 217 -9.10 14.57 -16.66
N ASN A 218 -8.55 13.54 -15.98
CA ASN A 218 -8.82 13.32 -14.57
C ASN A 218 -8.32 14.48 -13.70
N GLY A 219 -7.13 15.03 -13.97
CA GLY A 219 -6.62 16.21 -13.27
C GLY A 219 -7.54 17.43 -13.43
N ASN A 220 -8.09 17.66 -14.63
CA ASN A 220 -9.06 18.74 -14.85
C ASN A 220 -10.37 18.50 -14.12
N ILE A 221 -10.85 17.23 -14.05
CA ILE A 221 -12.05 16.88 -13.26
C ILE A 221 -11.79 17.14 -11.77
N GLU A 222 -10.66 16.69 -11.23
CA GLU A 222 -10.28 16.89 -9.82
C GLU A 222 -10.22 18.38 -9.47
N GLU A 223 -9.53 19.18 -10.28
CA GLU A 223 -9.46 20.64 -10.13
C GLU A 223 -10.85 21.29 -10.17
N SER A 224 -11.72 20.86 -11.11
CA SER A 224 -13.07 21.38 -11.22
C SER A 224 -13.95 21.02 -10.02
N VAL A 225 -13.83 19.80 -9.48
CA VAL A 225 -14.56 19.34 -8.30
C VAL A 225 -14.11 20.10 -7.04
N GLU A 226 -12.79 20.21 -6.83
CA GLU A 226 -12.22 20.99 -5.72
C GLU A 226 -12.60 22.48 -5.82
N GLY A 227 -12.51 23.04 -7.03
CA GLY A 227 -12.84 24.44 -7.34
C GLY A 227 -14.33 24.72 -7.56
N MET A 228 -15.24 23.75 -7.38
CA MET A 228 -16.65 23.90 -7.77
C MET A 228 -17.33 25.11 -7.12
N ARG A 229 -17.01 25.42 -5.87
CA ARG A 229 -17.55 26.62 -5.19
C ARG A 229 -17.09 27.91 -5.87
N VAL A 230 -15.84 27.97 -6.33
CA VAL A 230 -15.27 29.12 -7.03
C VAL A 230 -15.92 29.27 -8.41
N ILE A 231 -16.02 28.16 -9.16
CA ILE A 231 -16.69 28.13 -10.47
C ILE A 231 -18.12 28.68 -10.35
N LYS A 232 -18.88 28.22 -9.35
CA LYS A 232 -20.26 28.65 -9.11
C LYS A 232 -20.38 30.13 -8.71
N VAL A 233 -19.52 30.61 -7.80
CA VAL A 233 -19.56 32.00 -7.34
C VAL A 233 -19.24 32.99 -8.46
N PHE A 234 -18.35 32.61 -9.40
CA PHE A 234 -17.95 33.47 -10.51
C PHE A 234 -18.73 33.19 -11.82
N ASN A 235 -19.67 32.23 -11.83
CA ASN A 235 -20.46 31.81 -12.99
C ASN A 235 -19.58 31.42 -14.19
N HIS A 236 -18.53 30.62 -13.95
CA HIS A 236 -17.58 30.18 -14.97
C HIS A 236 -17.83 28.73 -15.44
N GLU A 237 -19.08 28.22 -15.33
CA GLU A 237 -19.45 26.87 -15.73
C GLU A 237 -19.18 26.59 -17.21
N ASP A 238 -19.56 27.52 -18.09
CA ASP A 238 -19.37 27.35 -19.54
C ASP A 238 -17.89 27.27 -19.92
N GLN A 239 -17.03 28.03 -19.24
CA GLN A 239 -15.59 27.96 -19.44
C GLN A 239 -14.99 26.64 -18.93
N ALA A 240 -15.48 26.14 -17.79
CA ALA A 240 -15.06 24.84 -17.25
C ALA A 240 -15.49 23.69 -18.17
N ILE A 241 -16.72 23.74 -18.73
CA ILE A 241 -17.22 22.77 -19.70
C ILE A 241 -16.37 22.78 -20.97
N ALA A 242 -16.08 23.94 -21.53
CA ALA A 242 -15.24 24.06 -22.73
C ALA A 242 -13.82 23.52 -22.50
N GLY A 243 -13.24 23.78 -21.33
CA GLY A 243 -11.95 23.20 -20.92
C GLY A 243 -11.99 21.67 -20.84
N PHE A 244 -13.03 21.12 -20.23
CA PHE A 244 -13.22 19.67 -20.14
C PHE A 244 -13.41 19.01 -21.52
N GLU A 245 -14.20 19.64 -22.42
CA GLU A 245 -14.42 19.12 -23.77
C GLU A 245 -13.11 18.98 -24.56
N GLN A 246 -12.17 19.91 -24.41
CA GLN A 246 -10.85 19.83 -25.05
C GLN A 246 -10.07 18.59 -24.59
N TYR A 247 -10.01 18.34 -23.29
CA TYR A 247 -9.33 17.15 -22.75
C TYR A 247 -10.04 15.85 -23.10
N ASN A 248 -11.37 15.85 -23.06
CA ASN A 248 -12.21 14.70 -23.42
C ASN A 248 -12.05 14.32 -24.90
N GLU A 249 -11.98 15.31 -25.81
CA GLU A 249 -11.77 15.07 -27.24
C GLU A 249 -10.36 14.52 -27.53
N ALA A 250 -9.34 15.03 -26.85
CA ALA A 250 -7.98 14.50 -26.94
C ALA A 250 -7.92 13.05 -26.45
N PHE A 251 -8.60 12.74 -25.33
CA PHE A 251 -8.72 11.37 -24.83
C PHE A 251 -9.50 10.49 -25.79
N ARG A 252 -10.66 10.94 -26.32
CA ARG A 252 -11.48 10.20 -27.29
C ARG A 252 -10.67 9.80 -28.51
N SER A 253 -9.93 10.75 -29.10
CA SER A 253 -9.10 10.51 -30.29
C SER A 253 -8.00 9.48 -30.02
N ALA A 254 -7.28 9.63 -28.90
CA ALA A 254 -6.24 8.68 -28.51
C ALA A 254 -6.80 7.29 -28.19
N ALA A 255 -7.94 7.22 -27.48
CA ALA A 255 -8.62 5.97 -27.12
C ALA A 255 -9.17 5.24 -28.35
N THR A 256 -9.75 5.98 -29.31
CA THR A 256 -10.21 5.40 -30.58
C THR A 256 -9.08 4.72 -31.33
N ASN A 257 -7.93 5.39 -31.49
CA ASN A 257 -6.78 4.81 -32.17
C ASN A 257 -6.19 3.62 -31.39
N ALA A 258 -6.07 3.73 -30.07
CA ALA A 258 -5.56 2.65 -29.22
C ALA A 258 -6.41 1.38 -29.35
N ASN A 259 -7.74 1.53 -29.23
CA ASN A 259 -8.69 0.41 -29.32
C ASN A 259 -8.81 -0.13 -30.73
N PHE A 260 -8.70 0.70 -31.77
CA PHE A 260 -8.67 0.24 -33.17
C PHE A 260 -7.50 -0.71 -33.42
N TYR A 261 -6.26 -0.31 -33.07
CA TYR A 261 -5.09 -1.17 -33.27
C TYR A 261 -5.12 -2.40 -32.36
N ALA A 262 -5.61 -2.28 -31.12
CA ALA A 262 -5.80 -3.43 -30.25
C ALA A 262 -6.86 -4.40 -30.80
N GLY A 263 -7.98 -3.87 -31.29
CA GLY A 263 -9.07 -4.64 -31.89
C GLY A 263 -8.68 -5.38 -33.18
N LEU A 264 -7.70 -4.85 -33.94
CA LEU A 264 -7.19 -5.53 -35.14
C LEU A 264 -6.40 -6.80 -34.83
N MET A 265 -5.83 -6.95 -33.63
CA MET A 265 -4.99 -8.10 -33.30
C MET A 265 -5.73 -9.43 -33.42
N GLY A 266 -6.97 -9.49 -32.92
CA GLY A 266 -7.81 -10.70 -32.98
C GLY A 266 -8.14 -11.13 -34.41
N PRO A 267 -8.83 -10.31 -35.22
CA PRO A 267 -9.19 -10.63 -36.60
C PRO A 267 -7.99 -10.96 -37.48
N VAL A 268 -6.89 -10.20 -37.37
CA VAL A 268 -5.69 -10.44 -38.18
C VAL A 268 -5.03 -11.79 -37.80
N SER A 269 -4.89 -12.07 -36.50
CA SER A 269 -4.34 -13.33 -36.02
C SER A 269 -5.21 -14.52 -36.46
N ASN A 270 -6.54 -14.39 -36.34
CA ASN A 270 -7.47 -15.42 -36.79
C ASN A 270 -7.44 -15.60 -38.31
N GLY A 271 -7.32 -14.52 -39.08
CA GLY A 271 -7.18 -14.57 -40.54
C GLY A 271 -5.93 -15.34 -40.99
N ILE A 272 -4.77 -15.02 -40.38
CA ILE A 272 -3.51 -15.70 -40.65
C ILE A 272 -3.61 -17.19 -40.27
N ASN A 273 -4.18 -17.49 -39.11
CA ASN A 273 -4.34 -18.86 -38.62
C ASN A 273 -5.28 -19.66 -39.53
N ASN A 274 -6.40 -19.10 -39.98
CA ASN A 274 -7.32 -19.75 -40.91
C ASN A 274 -6.70 -19.95 -42.29
N ALA A 275 -5.90 -19.02 -42.80
CA ALA A 275 -5.16 -19.19 -44.05
C ALA A 275 -4.13 -20.32 -43.95
N GLY A 276 -3.39 -20.39 -42.84
CA GLY A 276 -2.49 -21.49 -42.53
C GLY A 276 -3.22 -22.84 -42.45
N TYR A 277 -4.35 -22.87 -41.74
CA TYR A 277 -5.21 -24.06 -41.65
C TYR A 277 -5.71 -24.52 -43.03
N ALA A 278 -6.16 -23.60 -43.87
CA ALA A 278 -6.60 -23.93 -45.25
C ALA A 278 -5.49 -24.53 -46.11
N LEU A 279 -4.26 -23.99 -46.02
CA LEU A 279 -3.11 -24.55 -46.72
C LEU A 279 -2.70 -25.93 -46.20
N ILE A 280 -2.72 -26.11 -44.88
CA ILE A 280 -2.47 -27.42 -44.26
C ILE A 280 -3.54 -28.42 -44.69
N ALA A 281 -4.81 -28.01 -44.77
CA ALA A 281 -5.88 -28.85 -45.25
C ALA A 281 -5.69 -29.26 -46.74
N LEU A 282 -5.29 -28.28 -47.58
CA LEU A 282 -5.02 -28.55 -49.00
C LEU A 282 -3.86 -29.53 -49.19
N PHE A 283 -2.68 -29.21 -48.63
CA PHE A 283 -1.49 -30.05 -48.78
C PHE A 283 -1.62 -31.40 -48.06
N GLY A 284 -2.21 -31.40 -46.86
CA GLY A 284 -2.47 -32.62 -46.10
C GLY A 284 -3.49 -33.54 -46.81
N GLY A 285 -4.54 -32.95 -47.40
CA GLY A 285 -5.50 -33.66 -48.23
C GLY A 285 -4.87 -34.28 -49.47
N LEU A 286 -3.99 -33.55 -50.17
CA LEU A 286 -3.23 -34.08 -51.32
C LEU A 286 -2.33 -35.26 -50.90
N LEU A 287 -1.65 -35.16 -49.73
CA LEU A 287 -0.83 -36.26 -49.22
C LEU A 287 -1.68 -37.47 -48.82
N ALA A 288 -2.89 -37.24 -48.30
CA ALA A 288 -3.81 -38.32 -47.96
C ALA A 288 -4.36 -39.02 -49.24
N LEU A 289 -4.73 -38.25 -50.26
CA LEU A 289 -5.20 -38.79 -51.54
C LEU A 289 -4.10 -39.61 -52.28
N THR A 290 -2.83 -39.20 -52.15
CA THR A 290 -1.69 -39.93 -52.71
C THR A 290 -1.26 -41.13 -51.85
N GLY A 291 -1.95 -41.46 -50.79
CA GLY A 291 -1.64 -42.56 -49.86
C GLY A 291 -0.39 -42.39 -49.00
N ARG A 292 0.20 -41.18 -49.01
CA ARG A 292 1.39 -40.86 -48.20
C ARG A 292 1.06 -40.49 -46.74
N LEU A 293 -0.21 -40.20 -46.47
CA LEU A 293 -0.71 -39.86 -45.15
C LEU A 293 -2.03 -40.58 -44.89
N ASP A 294 -2.21 -41.20 -43.73
CA ASP A 294 -3.50 -41.78 -43.35
C ASP A 294 -4.51 -40.69 -42.92
N ILE A 295 -5.81 -40.99 -43.09
CA ILE A 295 -6.92 -40.07 -42.82
C ILE A 295 -6.90 -39.61 -41.36
N GLY A 296 -6.65 -40.52 -40.42
CA GLY A 296 -6.57 -40.19 -38.99
C GLY A 296 -5.43 -39.24 -38.67
N THR A 297 -4.25 -39.43 -39.26
CA THR A 297 -3.11 -38.51 -39.13
C THR A 297 -3.43 -37.13 -39.69
N PHE A 298 -4.08 -37.05 -40.84
CA PHE A 298 -4.48 -35.80 -41.46
C PHE A 298 -5.41 -34.96 -40.54
N PHE A 299 -6.49 -35.54 -40.07
CA PHE A 299 -7.44 -34.82 -39.20
C PHE A 299 -6.87 -34.52 -37.83
N THR A 300 -6.05 -35.40 -37.27
CA THR A 300 -5.35 -35.15 -36.01
C THR A 300 -4.38 -33.98 -36.13
N PHE A 301 -3.64 -33.91 -37.25
CA PHE A 301 -2.77 -32.78 -37.54
C PHE A 301 -3.54 -31.46 -37.67
N LEU A 302 -4.69 -31.47 -38.37
CA LEU A 302 -5.57 -30.29 -38.45
C LEU A 302 -6.07 -29.84 -37.07
N SER A 303 -6.40 -30.77 -36.17
CA SER A 303 -6.80 -30.48 -34.80
C SER A 303 -5.66 -29.78 -34.03
N TYR A 304 -4.43 -30.29 -34.12
CA TYR A 304 -3.27 -29.65 -33.51
C TYR A 304 -2.93 -28.29 -34.13
N ALA A 305 -3.03 -28.14 -35.45
CA ALA A 305 -2.81 -26.89 -36.16
C ALA A 305 -3.76 -25.78 -35.65
N LYS A 306 -5.02 -26.12 -35.35
CA LYS A 306 -6.00 -25.21 -34.77
C LYS A 306 -5.65 -24.82 -33.34
N GLN A 307 -5.10 -25.73 -32.55
CA GLN A 307 -4.73 -25.49 -31.14
C GLN A 307 -3.36 -24.83 -30.98
N PHE A 308 -2.50 -24.82 -32.00
CA PHE A 308 -1.10 -24.43 -31.94
C PHE A 308 -0.86 -22.97 -31.51
N THR A 309 -1.74 -22.06 -31.91
CA THR A 309 -1.60 -20.62 -31.68
C THR A 309 -2.07 -20.19 -30.27
N GLN A 310 -2.99 -20.95 -29.68
CA GLN A 310 -3.62 -20.59 -28.42
C GLN A 310 -2.64 -20.48 -27.24
N PRO A 311 -1.71 -21.40 -27.00
CA PRO A 311 -0.73 -21.32 -25.92
C PRO A 311 0.18 -20.08 -26.03
N ILE A 312 0.53 -19.67 -27.24
CA ILE A 312 1.38 -18.50 -27.49
C ILE A 312 0.67 -17.22 -27.02
N ASN A 313 -0.60 -17.06 -27.40
CA ASN A 313 -1.41 -15.92 -26.98
C ASN A 313 -1.59 -15.89 -25.44
N GLN A 314 -1.80 -17.06 -24.83
CA GLN A 314 -1.93 -17.17 -23.37
C GLN A 314 -0.64 -16.76 -22.66
N ILE A 315 0.53 -17.23 -23.13
CA ILE A 315 1.83 -16.83 -22.58
C ILE A 315 2.00 -15.31 -22.67
N ALA A 316 1.72 -14.72 -23.84
CA ALA A 316 1.85 -13.27 -24.05
C ALA A 316 0.95 -12.45 -23.10
N ASN A 317 -0.29 -12.89 -22.88
CA ASN A 317 -1.23 -12.23 -21.97
C ASN A 317 -0.77 -12.35 -20.50
N GLN A 318 -0.31 -13.52 -20.08
CA GLN A 318 0.14 -13.73 -18.70
C GLN A 318 1.42 -12.95 -18.35
N MET A 319 2.29 -12.69 -19.32
CA MET A 319 3.52 -11.93 -19.09
C MET A 319 3.23 -10.51 -18.55
N ASN A 320 2.19 -9.84 -19.03
CA ASN A 320 1.82 -8.52 -18.55
C ASN A 320 1.39 -8.55 -17.07
N THR A 321 0.56 -9.54 -16.71
CA THR A 321 0.10 -9.74 -15.32
C THR A 321 1.27 -10.05 -14.40
N ILE A 322 2.20 -10.90 -14.85
CA ILE A 322 3.40 -11.24 -14.07
C ILE A 322 4.29 -10.02 -13.86
N PHE A 323 4.53 -9.20 -14.89
CA PHE A 323 5.33 -7.97 -14.73
C PHE A 323 4.66 -6.96 -13.78
N SER A 324 3.35 -6.80 -13.87
CA SER A 324 2.59 -5.95 -12.93
C SER A 324 2.70 -6.45 -11.49
N ALA A 325 2.55 -7.74 -11.27
CA ALA A 325 2.68 -8.36 -9.96
C ALA A 325 4.10 -8.26 -9.40
N LEU A 326 5.14 -8.43 -10.24
CA LEU A 326 6.53 -8.26 -9.82
C LEU A 326 6.85 -6.82 -9.44
N ALA A 327 6.30 -5.83 -10.15
CA ALA A 327 6.46 -4.42 -9.79
C ALA A 327 5.76 -4.09 -8.45
N GLY A 328 4.56 -4.65 -8.21
CA GLY A 328 3.88 -4.56 -6.91
C GLY A 328 4.66 -5.23 -5.79
N ALA A 329 5.15 -6.44 -6.04
CA ALA A 329 5.97 -7.18 -5.07
C ALA A 329 7.28 -6.45 -4.73
N GLU A 330 7.90 -5.78 -5.70
CA GLU A 330 9.11 -4.97 -5.47
C GLU A 330 8.81 -3.85 -4.47
N ARG A 331 7.69 -3.12 -4.59
CA ARG A 331 7.27 -2.09 -3.64
C ARG A 331 6.94 -2.65 -2.25
N VAL A 332 6.29 -3.81 -2.19
CA VAL A 332 6.00 -4.51 -0.92
C VAL A 332 7.32 -4.88 -0.24
N PHE A 333 8.24 -5.50 -0.96
CA PHE A 333 9.53 -5.89 -0.39
C PHE A 333 10.45 -4.71 -0.09
N GLU A 334 10.40 -3.63 -0.85
CA GLU A 334 11.10 -2.39 -0.54
C GLU A 334 10.67 -1.82 0.82
N MET A 335 9.37 -1.87 1.12
CA MET A 335 8.85 -1.48 2.43
C MET A 335 9.31 -2.44 3.53
N MET A 336 9.33 -3.76 3.28
CA MET A 336 9.81 -4.76 4.23
C MET A 336 11.33 -4.72 4.46
N ASP A 337 12.10 -4.17 3.51
CA ASP A 337 13.55 -4.03 3.60
C ASP A 337 13.97 -2.65 4.13
N THR A 338 13.03 -1.73 4.36
CA THR A 338 13.30 -0.44 5.00
C THR A 338 13.77 -0.69 6.44
N ALA A 339 14.84 -0.01 6.85
CA ALA A 339 15.39 -0.18 8.19
C ALA A 339 14.35 0.19 9.27
N SER A 340 14.19 -0.66 10.27
CA SER A 340 13.39 -0.38 11.45
C SER A 340 13.97 0.80 12.24
N GLU A 341 13.16 1.43 13.07
CA GLU A 341 13.63 2.48 13.96
C GLU A 341 14.71 1.92 14.90
N GLU A 342 15.93 2.45 14.79
CA GLU A 342 17.03 2.02 15.66
C GLU A 342 16.86 2.59 17.07
N ASP A 343 17.06 1.75 18.07
CA ASP A 343 17.11 2.15 19.46
C ASP A 343 18.36 1.54 20.13
N GLN A 344 19.35 2.41 20.40
CA GLN A 344 20.60 2.05 21.06
C GLN A 344 20.58 2.44 22.56
N GLY A 345 19.41 2.85 23.09
CA GLY A 345 19.25 3.26 24.47
C GLY A 345 19.47 2.11 25.45
N THR A 346 20.20 2.39 26.53
CA THR A 346 20.45 1.46 27.65
C THR A 346 19.74 1.85 28.93
N VAL A 347 19.39 3.14 29.07
CA VAL A 347 18.67 3.67 30.24
C VAL A 347 17.19 3.34 30.10
N THR A 348 16.62 2.77 31.18
CA THR A 348 15.21 2.36 31.24
C THR A 348 14.43 3.17 32.26
N LEU A 349 13.11 3.20 32.09
CA LEU A 349 12.19 3.87 32.98
C LEU A 349 11.59 2.90 33.98
N THR A 350 11.67 3.22 35.27
CA THR A 350 11.03 2.46 36.34
C THR A 350 10.06 3.34 37.10
N VAL A 351 8.89 2.80 37.42
CA VAL A 351 7.85 3.49 38.18
C VAL A 351 7.62 2.76 39.48
N THR A 352 7.55 3.50 40.61
CA THR A 352 7.28 2.93 41.94
C THR A 352 6.15 3.68 42.60
N GLY A 353 5.34 2.99 43.42
CA GLY A 353 4.15 3.54 44.04
C GLY A 353 2.94 3.58 43.09
N ALA A 354 1.80 4.01 43.61
CA ALA A 354 0.55 4.20 42.88
C ALA A 354 -0.14 5.50 43.35
N GLY A 355 -0.96 6.11 42.52
CA GLY A 355 -1.66 7.35 42.79
C GLY A 355 -0.69 8.51 43.09
N GLU A 356 -0.92 9.24 44.18
CA GLU A 356 -0.09 10.40 44.59
C GLU A 356 1.34 9.99 45.04
N GLU A 357 1.59 8.74 45.37
CA GLU A 357 2.91 8.22 45.73
C GLU A 357 3.70 7.74 44.50
N LYS A 358 3.15 7.83 43.30
CA LYS A 358 3.80 7.43 42.04
C LYS A 358 5.06 8.25 41.82
N ARG A 359 6.21 7.56 41.68
CA ARG A 359 7.50 8.19 41.41
C ARG A 359 8.18 7.51 40.22
N TRP A 360 8.76 8.31 39.36
CA TRP A 360 9.43 7.92 38.15
C TRP A 360 10.94 7.99 38.35
N TYR A 361 11.68 7.02 37.78
CA TYR A 361 13.12 6.97 37.89
C TYR A 361 13.73 6.47 36.57
N TRP A 362 14.82 7.10 36.19
CA TRP A 362 15.72 6.58 35.15
C TRP A 362 16.67 5.57 35.79
N GLN A 363 16.77 4.35 35.22
CA GLN A 363 17.71 3.31 35.62
C GLN A 363 18.84 3.24 34.61
N ASP A 364 20.03 3.73 34.98
CA ASP A 364 21.26 3.73 34.16
C ASP A 364 22.27 2.76 34.82
N GLY A 365 22.21 1.47 34.44
CA GLY A 365 22.91 0.41 35.14
C GLY A 365 22.49 0.33 36.62
N ASP A 366 23.43 0.49 37.55
CA ASP A 366 23.16 0.50 38.99
C ASP A 366 22.71 1.88 39.50
N ARG A 367 22.83 2.92 38.69
CA ARG A 367 22.45 4.29 39.05
C ARG A 367 20.97 4.51 38.83
N ARG A 368 20.30 5.01 39.86
CA ARG A 368 18.89 5.42 39.82
C ARG A 368 18.77 6.91 39.94
N VAL A 369 18.20 7.58 38.92
CA VAL A 369 18.02 9.04 38.86
C VAL A 369 16.51 9.34 38.91
N PRO A 370 16.03 10.17 39.87
CA PRO A 370 14.62 10.60 39.89
C PRO A 370 14.28 11.35 38.60
N VAL A 371 13.08 11.14 38.07
CA VAL A 371 12.57 11.89 36.93
C VAL A 371 11.91 13.16 37.41
N HIS A 372 12.53 14.28 37.12
CA HIS A 372 12.05 15.63 37.44
C HIS A 372 11.42 16.34 36.25
N GLY A 373 11.70 15.85 35.04
CA GLY A 373 11.19 16.43 33.80
C GLY A 373 12.02 17.62 33.29
N ALA A 374 13.27 17.77 33.72
CA ALA A 374 14.14 18.82 33.21
C ALA A 374 14.66 18.42 31.80
N VAL A 375 14.38 19.26 30.80
CA VAL A 375 14.81 19.01 29.40
C VAL A 375 15.67 20.20 28.94
N GLU A 376 16.85 19.86 28.38
CA GLU A 376 17.80 20.86 27.91
C GLU A 376 18.29 20.53 26.50
N PHE A 377 18.41 21.55 25.65
CA PHE A 377 19.00 21.51 24.33
C PHE A 377 20.33 22.27 24.36
N HIS A 378 21.37 21.67 23.86
CA HIS A 378 22.72 22.24 23.81
C HIS A 378 23.20 22.29 22.36
N HIS A 379 23.19 23.48 21.76
CA HIS A 379 23.68 23.75 20.40
C HIS A 379 23.09 22.80 19.33
N VAL A 380 21.77 22.58 19.37
CA VAL A 380 21.09 21.61 18.49
C VAL A 380 20.87 22.19 17.10
N THR A 381 21.41 21.53 16.10
CA THR A 381 21.14 21.77 14.67
C THR A 381 20.40 20.58 14.09
N PHE A 382 19.33 20.84 13.33
CA PHE A 382 18.49 19.76 12.78
C PHE A 382 17.96 20.07 11.38
N ALA A 383 17.95 19.03 10.54
CA ALA A 383 17.36 19.02 9.20
C ALA A 383 16.56 17.73 8.96
N TYR A 384 15.34 17.82 8.42
CA TYR A 384 14.59 16.64 7.93
C TYR A 384 15.23 16.01 6.70
N VAL A 385 15.78 16.86 5.83
CA VAL A 385 16.58 16.48 4.65
C VAL A 385 17.89 17.26 4.68
N PRO A 386 19.02 16.66 4.28
CA PRO A 386 20.35 17.27 4.44
C PRO A 386 20.49 18.67 3.82
N GLU A 387 19.72 18.93 2.75
CA GLU A 387 19.81 20.18 1.98
C GLU A 387 19.07 21.35 2.64
N LYS A 388 18.23 21.10 3.67
CA LYS A 388 17.40 22.13 4.30
C LYS A 388 17.44 22.02 5.81
N VAL A 389 18.33 22.77 6.44
CA VAL A 389 18.39 22.92 7.89
C VAL A 389 17.14 23.69 8.37
N VAL A 390 16.49 23.18 9.42
CA VAL A 390 15.25 23.73 10.00
C VAL A 390 15.50 24.36 11.36
N LEU A 391 16.41 23.82 12.15
CA LEU A 391 16.82 24.40 13.42
C LEU A 391 18.33 24.70 13.38
N HIS A 392 18.69 25.90 13.80
CA HIS A 392 20.06 26.41 13.77
C HIS A 392 20.53 26.74 15.18
N ASP A 393 21.43 25.93 15.73
CA ASP A 393 22.11 26.22 17.01
C ASP A 393 21.16 26.52 18.16
N ILE A 394 20.15 25.67 18.34
CA ILE A 394 19.13 25.83 19.37
C ILE A 394 19.69 25.46 20.74
N SER A 395 19.67 26.40 21.66
CA SER A 395 19.98 26.18 23.09
C SER A 395 18.82 26.65 23.94
N LEU A 396 18.22 25.72 24.69
CA LEU A 396 17.09 26.00 25.58
C LEU A 396 17.12 25.08 26.81
N TYR A 397 16.46 25.48 27.87
CA TYR A 397 16.24 24.64 29.05
C TYR A 397 14.82 24.82 29.60
N ALA A 398 14.25 23.75 30.11
CA ALA A 398 13.04 23.72 30.92
C ALA A 398 13.38 23.04 32.25
N LYS A 399 13.11 23.69 33.36
CA LYS A 399 13.26 23.11 34.70
C LYS A 399 11.99 22.35 35.09
N GLU A 400 12.09 21.52 36.11
CA GLU A 400 10.95 20.81 36.69
C GLU A 400 9.75 21.72 36.93
N GLY A 401 8.58 21.27 36.44
CA GLY A 401 7.30 21.97 36.61
C GLY A 401 7.15 23.28 35.83
N GLN A 402 8.10 23.64 34.96
CA GLN A 402 8.00 24.85 34.15
C GLN A 402 7.12 24.66 32.93
N LYS A 403 6.32 25.69 32.64
CA LYS A 403 5.57 25.83 31.38
C LYS A 403 6.36 26.70 30.41
N ILE A 404 6.80 26.11 29.29
CA ILE A 404 7.56 26.78 28.25
C ILE A 404 6.66 26.93 27.00
N ALA A 405 6.46 28.19 26.56
CA ALA A 405 5.69 28.48 25.36
C ALA A 405 6.62 28.76 24.17
N PHE A 406 6.36 28.10 23.04
CA PHE A 406 6.99 28.40 21.77
C PHE A 406 6.07 29.27 20.91
N VAL A 407 6.59 30.44 20.49
CA VAL A 407 5.87 31.44 19.71
C VAL A 407 6.68 31.79 18.47
N GLY A 408 6.04 32.04 17.33
CA GLY A 408 6.70 32.38 16.06
C GLY A 408 5.83 32.04 14.87
N SER A 409 6.24 32.50 13.67
CA SER A 409 5.52 32.27 12.43
C SER A 409 5.42 30.77 12.09
N THR A 410 4.50 30.43 11.17
CA THR A 410 4.43 29.08 10.61
C THR A 410 5.74 28.73 9.91
N GLY A 411 6.30 27.56 10.19
CA GLY A 411 7.60 27.14 9.66
C GLY A 411 8.82 27.60 10.48
N ALA A 412 8.64 28.34 11.58
CA ALA A 412 9.77 28.79 12.43
C ALA A 412 10.48 27.66 13.22
N GLY A 413 10.00 26.40 13.14
CA GLY A 413 10.62 25.25 13.80
C GLY A 413 9.98 24.80 15.11
N LYS A 414 8.83 25.38 15.53
CA LYS A 414 8.14 25.04 16.80
C LYS A 414 7.82 23.54 16.91
N THR A 415 7.12 22.98 15.95
CA THR A 415 6.75 21.55 15.91
C THR A 415 7.99 20.65 15.78
N THR A 416 9.06 21.15 15.14
CA THR A 416 10.32 20.41 15.05
C THR A 416 10.96 20.22 16.42
N ILE A 417 10.98 21.24 17.28
CA ILE A 417 11.49 21.12 18.67
C ILE A 417 10.70 20.04 19.42
N THR A 418 9.37 20.04 19.34
CA THR A 418 8.54 19.05 20.04
C THR A 418 8.75 17.64 19.49
N ASN A 419 8.96 17.48 18.19
CA ASN A 419 9.31 16.19 17.58
C ASN A 419 10.66 15.66 18.08
N LEU A 420 11.63 16.54 18.31
CA LEU A 420 12.93 16.17 18.85
C LEU A 420 12.87 15.80 20.34
N ILE A 421 12.04 16.46 21.15
CA ILE A 421 11.80 16.07 22.55
C ILE A 421 11.27 14.63 22.64
N ASN A 422 10.36 14.24 21.72
CA ASN A 422 9.82 12.88 21.63
C ASN A 422 10.78 11.88 20.93
N ARG A 423 11.93 12.36 20.46
CA ARG A 423 12.90 11.59 19.71
C ARG A 423 12.25 10.83 18.54
N PHE A 424 11.34 11.48 17.81
CA PHE A 424 10.81 10.97 16.54
C PHE A 424 11.85 11.06 15.42
N TYR A 425 12.84 11.94 15.60
CA TYR A 425 13.99 12.13 14.74
C TYR A 425 15.25 12.27 15.60
N ASP A 426 16.36 11.72 15.15
CA ASP A 426 17.65 11.92 15.78
C ASP A 426 18.32 13.19 15.19
N ILE A 427 19.01 13.96 16.05
CA ILE A 427 19.69 15.22 15.70
C ILE A 427 20.99 14.97 14.95
N GLN A 428 21.42 15.96 14.14
CA GLN A 428 22.71 15.89 13.45
C GLN A 428 23.85 16.47 14.29
N GLU A 429 23.59 17.58 15.02
CA GLU A 429 24.59 18.26 15.86
C GLU A 429 23.98 18.69 17.18
N GLY A 430 24.82 18.79 18.22
CA GLY A 430 24.40 19.17 19.56
C GLY A 430 23.99 17.98 20.43
N THR A 431 23.32 18.26 21.54
CA THR A 431 22.84 17.25 22.50
C THR A 431 21.51 17.69 23.12
N ILE A 432 20.61 16.75 23.33
CA ILE A 432 19.37 16.96 24.10
C ILE A 432 19.46 16.10 25.33
N THR A 433 19.28 16.68 26.51
CA THR A 433 19.29 15.93 27.76
C THR A 433 17.93 15.95 28.44
N TYR A 434 17.62 14.89 29.16
CA TYR A 434 16.46 14.75 30.02
C TYR A 434 16.95 14.34 31.41
N ASP A 435 16.76 15.24 32.41
CA ASP A 435 17.31 15.12 33.75
C ASP A 435 18.84 14.87 33.74
N GLY A 436 19.55 15.56 32.83
CA GLY A 436 21.00 15.46 32.66
C GLY A 436 21.46 14.17 31.93
N ILE A 437 20.54 13.34 31.47
CA ILE A 437 20.84 12.13 30.67
C ILE A 437 20.58 12.45 29.21
N ASP A 438 21.55 12.15 28.31
CA ASP A 438 21.36 12.29 26.87
C ASP A 438 20.20 11.39 26.42
N ILE A 439 19.21 11.98 25.73
CA ILE A 439 18.02 11.23 25.26
C ILE A 439 18.38 10.07 24.32
N CYS A 440 19.54 10.14 23.66
CA CYS A 440 20.04 9.04 22.82
C CYS A 440 20.42 7.80 23.63
N ARG A 441 20.73 7.97 24.93
CA ARG A 441 21.03 6.86 25.85
C ARG A 441 19.77 6.25 26.48
N ILE A 442 18.64 6.97 26.45
CA ILE A 442 17.36 6.47 26.98
C ILE A 442 16.68 5.61 25.93
N LYS A 443 16.12 4.45 26.30
CA LYS A 443 15.29 3.65 25.40
C LYS A 443 14.11 4.46 24.89
N LYS A 444 13.87 4.45 23.58
CA LYS A 444 12.82 5.26 22.94
C LYS A 444 11.44 5.00 23.51
N ASP A 445 11.11 3.74 23.76
CA ASP A 445 9.81 3.39 24.36
C ASP A 445 9.66 3.95 25.77
N ASP A 446 10.72 3.91 26.57
CA ASP A 446 10.74 4.43 27.94
C ASP A 446 10.76 5.96 27.96
N LEU A 447 11.48 6.61 27.03
CA LEU A 447 11.42 8.05 26.84
C LEU A 447 9.97 8.48 26.52
N ARG A 448 9.34 7.85 25.52
CA ARG A 448 7.97 8.17 25.09
C ARG A 448 6.93 7.88 26.16
N ARG A 449 7.15 6.89 27.03
CA ARG A 449 6.28 6.62 28.20
C ARG A 449 6.37 7.71 29.25
N SER A 450 7.49 8.43 29.38
CA SER A 450 7.66 9.56 30.29
C SER A 450 7.08 10.88 29.74
N LEU A 451 6.58 10.86 28.50
CA LEU A 451 6.04 12.01 27.78
C LEU A 451 4.58 11.75 27.40
N ALA A 452 3.74 12.78 27.38
CA ALA A 452 2.47 12.71 26.65
C ALA A 452 2.35 13.88 25.70
N MET A 453 1.74 13.64 24.55
CA MET A 453 1.56 14.63 23.52
C MET A 453 0.07 14.81 23.20
N VAL A 454 -0.40 16.04 23.21
CA VAL A 454 -1.72 16.42 22.70
C VAL A 454 -1.50 17.16 21.39
N LEU A 455 -1.90 16.51 20.28
CA LEU A 455 -1.72 17.04 18.93
C LEU A 455 -2.86 17.98 18.54
N GLN A 456 -2.59 18.90 17.63
CA GLN A 456 -3.58 19.77 16.99
C GLN A 456 -4.67 18.95 16.29
N ASP A 457 -4.24 18.00 15.43
CA ASP A 457 -5.13 17.06 14.74
C ASP A 457 -5.25 15.80 15.59
N THR A 458 -6.38 15.69 16.29
CA THR A 458 -6.66 14.56 17.16
C THR A 458 -7.16 13.37 16.36
N HIS A 459 -6.41 12.27 16.39
CA HIS A 459 -6.86 10.97 15.84
C HIS A 459 -7.49 10.09 16.91
N LEU A 460 -8.70 9.61 16.61
CA LEU A 460 -9.44 8.65 17.44
C LEU A 460 -9.61 7.33 16.68
N PHE A 461 -9.41 6.24 17.39
CA PHE A 461 -9.55 4.90 16.84
C PHE A 461 -11.02 4.47 16.81
N THR A 462 -11.37 3.61 15.87
CA THR A 462 -12.68 2.94 15.81
C THR A 462 -12.76 1.96 16.97
N ASP A 463 -13.25 2.44 18.11
CA ASP A 463 -13.44 1.72 19.36
C ASP A 463 -14.37 2.54 20.26
N THR A 464 -14.65 2.08 21.49
CA THR A 464 -15.42 2.84 22.46
C THR A 464 -14.71 4.11 22.90
N VAL A 465 -15.45 5.07 23.45
CA VAL A 465 -14.88 6.26 24.10
C VAL A 465 -13.93 5.84 25.24
N MET A 466 -14.30 4.81 26.01
CA MET A 466 -13.49 4.27 27.11
C MET A 466 -12.12 3.81 26.62
N GLU A 467 -12.08 2.98 25.56
CA GLU A 467 -10.82 2.44 25.02
C GLU A 467 -9.98 3.54 24.36
N ASN A 468 -10.60 4.54 23.76
CA ASN A 468 -9.88 5.71 23.25
C ASN A 468 -9.20 6.52 24.34
N ILE A 469 -9.76 6.61 25.55
CA ILE A 469 -9.10 7.21 26.70
C ILE A 469 -8.00 6.28 27.23
N ARG A 470 -8.32 4.97 27.41
CA ARG A 470 -7.39 3.93 27.90
C ARG A 470 -6.15 3.76 27.01
N TYR A 471 -6.23 4.19 25.74
CA TYR A 471 -5.08 4.16 24.83
C TYR A 471 -3.85 4.90 25.36
N GLY A 472 -4.02 5.90 26.25
CA GLY A 472 -2.91 6.58 26.90
C GLY A 472 -2.16 5.71 27.91
N ARG A 473 -2.85 4.71 28.53
CA ARG A 473 -2.28 3.71 29.43
C ARG A 473 -3.17 2.47 29.39
N LEU A 474 -2.74 1.42 28.71
CA LEU A 474 -3.55 0.23 28.40
C LEU A 474 -3.99 -0.58 29.63
N ASP A 475 -3.29 -0.47 30.74
CA ASP A 475 -3.59 -1.14 32.01
C ASP A 475 -4.45 -0.28 32.96
N ALA A 476 -4.93 0.90 32.50
CA ALA A 476 -5.78 1.77 33.31
C ALA A 476 -7.16 1.15 33.56
N THR A 477 -7.64 1.29 34.80
CA THR A 477 -9.00 0.85 35.15
C THR A 477 -10.07 1.80 34.58
N ASP A 478 -11.33 1.37 34.56
CA ASP A 478 -12.44 2.21 34.13
C ASP A 478 -12.58 3.48 35.01
N GLU A 479 -12.35 3.32 36.33
CA GLU A 479 -12.38 4.41 37.29
C GLU A 479 -11.30 5.46 37.00
N GLU A 480 -10.08 5.02 36.68
CA GLU A 480 -8.98 5.89 36.29
C GLU A 480 -9.26 6.65 34.99
N CYS A 481 -9.83 5.95 34.00
CA CYS A 481 -10.25 6.57 32.73
C CYS A 481 -11.36 7.61 32.96
N ILE A 482 -12.33 7.31 33.83
CA ILE A 482 -13.39 8.25 34.21
C ILE A 482 -12.81 9.45 34.97
N ALA A 483 -11.85 9.26 35.87
CA ALA A 483 -11.16 10.32 36.57
C ALA A 483 -10.38 11.22 35.60
N ALA A 484 -9.66 10.65 34.64
CA ALA A 484 -8.98 11.38 33.58
C ALA A 484 -9.95 12.20 32.73
N ALA A 485 -11.10 11.63 32.37
CA ALA A 485 -12.15 12.33 31.62
C ALA A 485 -12.76 13.49 32.41
N LYS A 486 -12.89 13.39 33.75
CA LYS A 486 -13.33 14.48 34.62
C LYS A 486 -12.26 15.59 34.68
N LEU A 487 -10.98 15.22 34.80
CA LEU A 487 -9.86 16.15 34.77
C LEU A 487 -9.83 16.93 33.46
N ALA A 488 -9.99 16.26 32.35
CA ALA A 488 -10.03 16.84 31.00
C ALA A 488 -11.33 17.60 30.67
N SER A 489 -12.28 17.71 31.61
CA SER A 489 -13.62 18.30 31.37
C SER A 489 -14.46 17.57 30.32
N ALA A 490 -14.10 16.33 29.97
CA ALA A 490 -14.77 15.51 28.96
C ALA A 490 -16.01 14.75 29.50
N HIS A 491 -16.03 14.41 30.80
CA HIS A 491 -17.06 13.59 31.44
C HIS A 491 -18.49 14.05 31.16
N SER A 492 -18.73 15.36 31.18
CA SER A 492 -20.06 15.94 31.04
C SER A 492 -20.69 15.71 29.67
N PHE A 493 -19.90 15.74 28.57
CA PHE A 493 -20.41 15.45 27.25
C PHE A 493 -20.49 13.92 27.01
N ILE A 494 -19.51 13.14 27.50
CA ILE A 494 -19.50 11.69 27.36
C ILE A 494 -20.80 11.07 27.91
N ARG A 495 -21.25 11.51 29.10
CA ARG A 495 -22.51 11.03 29.70
C ARG A 495 -23.77 11.35 28.89
N ARG A 496 -23.69 12.29 27.94
CA ARG A 496 -24.83 12.64 27.05
C ARG A 496 -24.81 11.83 25.74
N LEU A 497 -23.76 11.08 25.49
CA LEU A 497 -23.72 10.17 24.35
C LEU A 497 -24.69 9.00 24.62
N PRO A 498 -25.23 8.37 23.56
CA PRO A 498 -26.25 7.33 23.70
C PRO A 498 -25.88 6.20 24.67
N GLU A 499 -24.64 5.74 24.64
CA GLU A 499 -24.10 4.66 25.49
C GLU A 499 -23.01 5.16 26.46
N GLY A 500 -22.88 6.48 26.64
CA GLY A 500 -21.89 7.09 27.50
C GLY A 500 -20.47 6.71 27.09
N TYR A 501 -19.70 6.15 28.03
CA TYR A 501 -18.32 5.69 27.77
C TYR A 501 -18.22 4.49 26.82
N GLN A 502 -19.30 3.71 26.65
CA GLN A 502 -19.35 2.56 25.73
C GLN A 502 -19.78 2.96 24.33
N THR A 503 -20.04 4.25 24.07
CA THR A 503 -20.36 4.73 22.74
C THR A 503 -19.23 4.44 21.77
N MET A 504 -19.55 3.72 20.68
CA MET A 504 -18.61 3.42 19.60
C MET A 504 -18.30 4.67 18.79
N LEU A 505 -17.03 4.94 18.59
CA LEU A 505 -16.50 5.97 17.69
C LEU A 505 -16.20 5.34 16.33
N THR A 506 -16.52 6.06 15.26
CA THR A 506 -16.31 5.60 13.88
C THR A 506 -15.64 6.70 13.08
N GLY A 507 -14.82 6.30 12.10
CA GLY A 507 -14.24 7.25 11.15
C GLY A 507 -13.54 8.43 11.81
N ASP A 508 -12.53 8.19 12.64
CA ASP A 508 -11.78 9.23 13.36
C ASP A 508 -12.66 10.10 14.29
N GLY A 509 -13.68 9.50 14.89
CA GLY A 509 -14.62 10.20 15.74
C GLY A 509 -15.53 11.17 14.98
N GLY A 510 -15.91 10.82 13.73
CA GLY A 510 -16.77 11.65 12.88
C GLY A 510 -18.15 11.98 13.46
N ASN A 511 -18.59 11.23 14.47
CA ASN A 511 -19.79 11.47 15.25
C ASN A 511 -19.59 12.48 16.41
N LEU A 512 -18.39 13.03 16.60
CA LEU A 512 -18.05 14.02 17.62
C LEU A 512 -17.66 15.36 16.99
N SER A 513 -17.90 16.46 17.71
CA SER A 513 -17.35 17.76 17.32
C SER A 513 -15.83 17.80 17.50
N GLN A 514 -15.14 18.71 16.81
CA GLN A 514 -13.70 18.87 16.93
C GLN A 514 -13.27 19.13 18.39
N GLY A 515 -13.99 19.96 19.12
CA GLY A 515 -13.70 20.21 20.54
C GLY A 515 -13.90 18.98 21.42
N GLN A 516 -14.92 18.15 21.15
CA GLN A 516 -15.12 16.89 21.88
C GLN A 516 -13.97 15.90 21.62
N ARG A 517 -13.49 15.80 20.37
CA ARG A 517 -12.31 14.99 20.04
C ARG A 517 -11.08 15.46 20.80
N GLN A 518 -10.86 16.78 20.87
CA GLN A 518 -9.74 17.35 21.60
C GLN A 518 -9.82 17.08 23.11
N LEU A 519 -11.02 17.18 23.72
CA LEU A 519 -11.21 16.81 25.13
C LEU A 519 -10.89 15.32 25.38
N LEU A 520 -11.16 14.43 24.44
CA LEU A 520 -10.76 13.01 24.53
C LEU A 520 -9.23 12.84 24.42
N ALA A 521 -8.55 13.62 23.55
CA ALA A 521 -7.09 13.60 23.48
C ALA A 521 -6.44 14.09 24.80
N ILE A 522 -7.03 15.12 25.43
CA ILE A 522 -6.60 15.58 26.75
C ILE A 522 -6.83 14.48 27.81
N ALA A 523 -7.98 13.79 27.78
CA ALA A 523 -8.26 12.68 28.69
C ALA A 523 -7.29 11.50 28.48
N ARG A 524 -6.92 11.20 27.24
CA ARG A 524 -5.89 10.23 26.89
C ARG A 524 -4.52 10.58 27.47
N ALA A 525 -4.13 11.84 27.41
CA ALA A 525 -2.89 12.33 28.02
C ALA A 525 -2.97 12.34 29.55
N ALA A 526 -4.16 12.62 30.12
CA ALA A 526 -4.39 12.61 31.54
C ALA A 526 -4.28 11.22 32.18
N VAL A 527 -4.78 10.17 31.52
CA VAL A 527 -4.70 8.79 32.05
C VAL A 527 -3.27 8.25 32.01
N ALA A 528 -2.43 8.71 31.07
CA ALA A 528 -1.01 8.37 31.00
C ALA A 528 -0.24 8.96 32.20
N ASP A 529 -0.61 10.15 32.63
CA ASP A 529 -0.04 10.90 33.78
C ASP A 529 1.50 10.94 33.78
N PRO A 530 2.14 11.44 32.70
CA PRO A 530 3.59 11.51 32.58
C PRO A 530 4.15 12.77 33.28
N PRO A 531 5.46 12.80 33.64
CA PRO A 531 6.12 13.97 34.19
C PRO A 531 6.30 15.12 33.19
N VAL A 532 6.33 14.87 31.91
CA VAL A 532 6.50 15.90 30.85
C VAL A 532 5.36 15.86 29.85
N MET A 533 4.85 17.04 29.49
CA MET A 533 3.77 17.24 28.54
C MET A 533 4.22 18.04 27.32
N VAL A 534 3.75 17.66 26.14
CA VAL A 534 3.91 18.41 24.90
C VAL A 534 2.53 18.72 24.36
N LEU A 535 2.21 19.98 24.18
CA LEU A 535 0.89 20.43 23.78
C LEU A 535 0.99 21.26 22.50
N ASP A 536 0.30 20.83 21.44
CA ASP A 536 0.15 21.60 20.21
C ASP A 536 -1.26 22.20 20.19
N GLU A 537 -1.36 23.50 20.48
CA GLU A 537 -2.61 24.21 20.71
C GLU A 537 -3.13 24.81 19.41
N ALA A 538 -4.14 24.17 18.77
CA ALA A 538 -4.93 24.80 17.73
C ALA A 538 -6.42 24.64 17.99
N THR A 539 -7.04 25.73 18.42
CA THR A 539 -8.47 25.79 18.74
C THR A 539 -9.23 26.77 17.85
N SER A 540 -8.70 27.07 16.65
CA SER A 540 -9.23 28.13 15.76
C SER A 540 -10.65 27.91 15.23
N SER A 541 -11.25 26.73 15.46
CA SER A 541 -12.58 26.37 14.91
C SER A 541 -13.55 25.82 15.96
N ILE A 542 -13.36 26.15 17.24
CA ILE A 542 -14.14 25.60 18.36
C ILE A 542 -15.02 26.70 18.94
N ASP A 543 -16.24 26.35 19.35
CA ASP A 543 -17.16 27.29 20.02
C ASP A 543 -16.60 27.74 21.39
N THR A 544 -16.89 28.97 21.77
CA THR A 544 -16.32 29.61 22.97
C THR A 544 -16.60 28.85 24.28
N ARG A 545 -17.69 28.10 24.38
CA ARG A 545 -18.00 27.32 25.59
C ARG A 545 -17.12 26.08 25.69
N THR A 546 -16.98 25.33 24.60
CA THR A 546 -16.10 24.14 24.54
C THR A 546 -14.65 24.56 24.70
N GLU A 547 -14.27 25.71 24.17
CA GLU A 547 -12.96 26.32 24.33
C GLU A 547 -12.57 26.50 25.78
N LYS A 548 -13.43 27.07 26.61
CA LYS A 548 -13.20 27.21 28.05
C LYS A 548 -13.04 25.88 28.77
N HIS A 549 -13.76 24.85 28.33
CA HIS A 549 -13.60 23.49 28.87
C HIS A 549 -12.24 22.91 28.52
N ILE A 550 -11.75 23.14 27.29
CA ILE A 550 -10.43 22.72 26.85
C ILE A 550 -9.34 23.44 27.65
N GLU A 551 -9.39 24.77 27.75
CA GLU A 551 -8.44 25.56 28.56
C GLU A 551 -8.37 25.04 30.01
N HIS A 552 -9.52 24.87 30.64
CA HIS A 552 -9.60 24.38 32.02
C HIS A 552 -9.08 22.93 32.19
N GLY A 553 -9.35 22.06 31.19
CA GLY A 553 -8.79 20.69 31.14
C GLY A 553 -7.27 20.70 30.97
N MET A 554 -6.77 21.57 30.10
CA MET A 554 -5.33 21.75 29.85
C MET A 554 -4.59 22.27 31.08
N ASP A 555 -5.11 23.33 31.77
CA ASP A 555 -4.48 23.89 32.95
C ASP A 555 -4.36 22.85 34.07
N ARG A 556 -5.41 22.05 34.28
CA ARG A 556 -5.37 20.94 35.25
C ARG A 556 -4.37 19.87 34.88
N LEU A 557 -4.27 19.54 33.58
CA LEU A 557 -3.34 18.54 33.07
C LEU A 557 -1.88 19.00 33.24
N MET A 558 -1.60 20.29 33.04
CA MET A 558 -0.27 20.88 33.14
C MET A 558 0.21 21.08 34.59
N ALA A 559 -0.70 21.12 35.56
CA ALA A 559 -0.35 21.44 36.95
C ALA A 559 0.72 20.49 37.50
N GLY A 560 1.84 21.06 37.97
CA GLY A 560 2.97 20.33 38.56
C GLY A 560 3.84 19.56 37.56
N LYS A 561 3.63 19.71 36.25
CA LYS A 561 4.38 19.01 35.20
C LYS A 561 5.21 19.96 34.35
N THR A 562 6.36 19.52 33.89
CA THR A 562 7.10 20.28 32.87
C THR A 562 6.33 20.22 31.54
N THR A 563 5.99 21.39 31.00
CA THR A 563 5.10 21.49 29.87
C THR A 563 5.69 22.33 28.73
N PHE A 564 5.71 21.78 27.52
CA PHE A 564 6.06 22.49 26.29
C PHE A 564 4.79 22.77 25.51
N VAL A 565 4.50 24.04 25.21
CA VAL A 565 3.28 24.45 24.53
C VAL A 565 3.64 25.15 23.23
N ILE A 566 3.15 24.66 22.10
CA ILE A 566 3.13 25.42 20.85
C ILE A 566 1.89 26.30 20.92
N ALA A 567 2.10 27.55 21.23
CA ALA A 567 0.98 28.43 21.54
C ALA A 567 0.52 29.23 20.32
N HIS A 568 -0.75 29.07 20.00
CA HIS A 568 -1.48 29.87 19.01
C HIS A 568 -2.34 30.97 19.68
N ARG A 569 -2.39 31.02 21.02
CA ARG A 569 -3.18 31.95 21.80
C ARG A 569 -2.34 32.74 22.76
N LEU A 570 -2.68 34.01 22.86
CA LEU A 570 -1.97 34.94 23.71
C LEU A 570 -2.19 34.64 25.21
N SER A 571 -3.37 34.10 25.61
CA SER A 571 -3.68 33.70 26.98
C SER A 571 -2.71 32.65 27.50
N THR A 572 -2.53 31.55 26.76
CA THR A 572 -1.64 30.44 27.12
C THR A 572 -0.18 30.87 27.19
N VAL A 573 0.23 31.81 26.31
CA VAL A 573 1.58 32.38 26.30
C VAL A 573 1.86 33.21 27.54
N ARG A 574 0.90 34.07 27.95
CA ARG A 574 1.07 35.01 29.04
C ARG A 574 1.33 34.34 30.40
N GLU A 575 0.73 33.18 30.60
CA GLU A 575 0.83 32.39 31.84
C GLU A 575 2.01 31.41 31.86
N SER A 576 2.88 31.46 30.83
CA SER A 576 4.05 30.60 30.76
C SER A 576 5.23 31.16 31.57
N ASN A 577 5.98 30.25 32.23
CA ASN A 577 7.17 30.61 33.00
C ASN A 577 8.31 31.13 32.10
N ALA A 578 8.38 30.64 30.88
CA ALA A 578 9.28 31.17 29.87
C ALA A 578 8.64 31.08 28.48
N ILE A 579 8.88 32.10 27.69
CA ILE A 579 8.43 32.22 26.30
C ILE A 579 9.67 32.22 25.42
N MET A 580 9.68 31.33 24.41
CA MET A 580 10.71 31.23 23.40
C MET A 580 10.16 31.75 22.08
N VAL A 581 10.69 32.86 21.59
CA VAL A 581 10.30 33.40 20.27
C VAL A 581 11.23 32.82 19.20
N LEU A 582 10.63 32.09 18.27
CA LEU A 582 11.34 31.46 17.16
C LEU A 582 11.13 32.24 15.85
N GLU A 583 12.21 32.47 15.15
CA GLU A 583 12.21 32.99 13.77
C GLU A 583 13.31 32.31 12.96
N ASP A 584 12.99 31.84 11.77
CA ASP A 584 13.90 31.15 10.83
C ASP A 584 14.78 30.08 11.51
N GLY A 585 14.15 29.23 12.35
CA GLY A 585 14.83 28.14 13.03
C GLY A 585 15.78 28.54 14.16
N ARG A 586 15.69 29.77 14.67
CA ARG A 586 16.51 30.29 15.77
C ARG A 586 15.63 30.83 16.91
N ILE A 587 16.10 30.74 18.15
CA ILE A 587 15.48 31.41 19.28
C ILE A 587 16.05 32.85 19.32
N ILE A 588 15.19 33.83 19.02
CA ILE A 588 15.59 35.26 18.96
C ILE A 588 15.32 36.02 20.27
N GLU A 589 14.32 35.55 21.01
CA GLU A 589 13.98 36.16 22.33
C GLU A 589 13.60 35.05 23.32
N ARG A 590 13.96 35.28 24.62
CA ARG A 590 13.60 34.39 25.71
C ARG A 590 13.35 35.21 26.97
N GLY A 591 12.22 34.96 27.65
CA GLY A 591 11.87 35.64 28.90
C GLY A 591 10.46 35.28 29.33
N ASP A 592 10.00 35.90 30.44
CA ASP A 592 8.58 35.92 30.80
C ASP A 592 7.83 37.00 30.01
N HIS A 593 6.49 37.02 30.14
CA HIS A 593 5.64 37.99 29.45
C HIS A 593 6.07 39.45 29.72
N ASN A 594 6.33 39.81 30.98
CA ASN A 594 6.63 41.18 31.36
C ASN A 594 8.01 41.63 30.84
N ALA A 595 9.01 40.78 30.95
CA ALA A 595 10.35 41.04 30.43
C ALA A 595 10.36 41.24 28.91
N LEU A 596 9.67 40.36 28.15
CA LEU A 596 9.60 40.48 26.70
C LEU A 596 8.75 41.66 26.22
N MET A 597 7.70 42.00 26.94
CA MET A 597 6.92 43.23 26.65
C MET A 597 7.76 44.49 26.85
N ALA A 598 8.62 44.51 27.89
CA ALA A 598 9.52 45.64 28.18
C ALA A 598 10.63 45.80 27.12
N GLN A 599 11.08 44.69 26.51
CA GLN A 599 12.09 44.68 25.42
C GLN A 599 11.57 45.31 24.10
N GLN A 600 10.24 45.40 23.93
CA GLN A 600 9.60 45.90 22.71
C GLN A 600 10.06 45.22 21.42
N GLY A 601 10.50 43.97 21.51
CA GLY A 601 11.01 43.16 20.41
C GLY A 601 9.92 42.48 19.58
N ARG A 602 10.24 41.30 19.03
CA ARG A 602 9.33 40.51 18.19
C ARG A 602 8.08 40.05 18.96
N TYR A 603 8.25 39.63 20.22
CA TYR A 603 7.14 39.25 21.10
C TYR A 603 6.15 40.41 21.31
N TYR A 604 6.64 41.60 21.55
CA TYR A 604 5.81 42.80 21.69
C TYR A 604 5.00 43.08 20.40
N GLN A 605 5.63 42.93 19.22
CA GLN A 605 4.95 43.11 17.93
C GLN A 605 3.82 42.07 17.73
N LEU A 606 4.03 40.82 18.13
CA LEU A 606 3.02 39.77 18.11
C LEU A 606 1.85 40.08 19.05
N CYS A 607 2.15 40.51 20.29
CA CYS A 607 1.14 40.87 21.30
C CYS A 607 0.30 42.10 20.97
N THR A 608 0.89 43.08 20.26
CA THR A 608 0.22 44.32 19.88
C THR A 608 -0.45 44.28 18.50
N GLY A 609 -0.43 43.12 17.84
CA GLY A 609 -1.02 42.93 16.50
C GLY A 609 -0.25 43.60 15.36
N LYS A 610 0.98 44.11 15.61
CA LYS A 610 1.88 44.65 14.58
C LYS A 610 2.54 43.56 13.73
N ALA A 611 2.53 42.32 14.24
CA ALA A 611 2.94 41.13 13.51
C ALA A 611 1.92 39.99 13.76
N LYS A 612 1.77 39.04 12.84
CA LYS A 612 0.87 37.88 12.98
C LYS A 612 1.58 36.74 13.73
N LEU A 613 0.83 36.05 14.60
CA LEU A 613 1.29 34.85 15.34
C LEU A 613 1.45 33.63 14.41
N SER A 614 0.82 33.63 13.23
CA SER A 614 0.88 32.49 12.27
C SER A 614 0.85 33.02 10.84
#